data_820673493f41c60f30f12b5298799522
#
_entry.id   820673493f41c60f30f12b5298799522
#
_cell.length_a   1.000
_cell.length_b   1.000
_cell.length_c   1.000
_cell.angle_alpha   90.00
_cell.angle_beta   90.00
_cell.angle_gamma   90.00
#
_symmetry.space_group_name_H-M   'P 1'
#
loop_
_entity.id
_entity.type
_entity.pdbx_description
1 polymer ?
#
loop_
_entity_poly.entity_id
_entity_poly.type
_entity_poly.pdbx_seq_one_letter_code
_entity_poly.pdbx_strand_id
1 'polypeptide(L)'
;AIIGAEAKSIGVLEALNAVEVEESLKKLKPEQSDDILSGMSDAAEDTDMTVETSASKIVVRVPGASLFKPGQADLQLKARSLLDAVIKEVNKHPEYKVHIQGHTDDEPISTEKFPTNWELSSSRATAVLRYFVDKGAEPERMTATGYADTFPLGRNDTAPGRAKNRRVEFVLEKEN
;
A
#
# COMPACT_ATOMS: atom_id res chain seq x y z
N ALA A 1 2.57 -26.26 49.52
CA ALA A 1 2.86 -24.82 49.69
C ALA A 1 3.54 -24.20 48.43
N ILE A 2 4.31 -24.97 47.70
CA ILE A 2 5.03 -24.49 46.47
C ILE A 2 4.09 -24.31 45.28
N ILE A 3 3.09 -25.17 45.14
CA ILE A 3 2.11 -25.14 44.02
C ILE A 3 1.24 -23.88 44.05
N GLY A 4 0.88 -23.39 45.24
CA GLY A 4 0.04 -22.20 45.37
C GLY A 4 0.75 -20.87 45.06
N ALA A 5 2.06 -20.82 45.24
CA ALA A 5 2.86 -19.65 44.90
C ALA A 5 3.14 -19.53 43.37
N GLU A 6 3.35 -20.64 42.68
CA GLU A 6 3.50 -20.68 41.24
C GLU A 6 2.20 -20.30 40.51
N ALA A 7 1.06 -20.78 40.96
CA ALA A 7 -0.23 -20.43 40.33
C ALA A 7 -0.58 -18.94 40.49
N LYS A 8 -0.19 -18.30 41.59
CA LYS A 8 -0.35 -16.85 41.77
C LYS A 8 0.61 -16.03 40.88
N SER A 9 1.82 -16.54 40.66
CA SER A 9 2.81 -15.90 39.83
C SER A 9 2.39 -15.92 38.33
N ILE A 10 1.85 -17.02 37.87
CA ILE A 10 1.33 -17.15 36.47
C ILE A 10 0.14 -16.21 36.25
N GLY A 11 -0.79 -16.14 37.18
CA GLY A 11 -1.94 -15.23 37.06
C GLY A 11 -1.58 -13.76 37.06
N VAL A 12 -0.55 -13.34 37.77
CA VAL A 12 -0.04 -11.98 37.78
C VAL A 12 0.67 -11.64 36.47
N LEU A 13 1.43 -12.57 35.92
CA LEU A 13 2.10 -12.39 34.61
C LEU A 13 1.09 -12.33 33.46
N GLU A 14 0.05 -13.13 33.45
CA GLU A 14 -1.04 -13.06 32.49
C GLU A 14 -1.83 -11.76 32.60
N ALA A 15 -2.09 -11.28 33.79
CA ALA A 15 -2.78 -10.01 34.02
C ALA A 15 -1.91 -8.81 33.59
N LEU A 16 -0.59 -8.85 33.84
CA LEU A 16 0.35 -7.82 33.37
C LEU A 16 0.44 -7.80 31.85
N ASN A 17 0.50 -8.96 31.20
CA ASN A 17 0.52 -9.05 29.75
C ASN A 17 -0.79 -8.54 29.12
N ALA A 18 -1.93 -8.81 29.73
CA ALA A 18 -3.22 -8.29 29.28
C ALA A 18 -3.31 -6.76 29.43
N VAL A 19 -2.79 -6.20 30.52
CA VAL A 19 -2.74 -4.75 30.75
C VAL A 19 -1.78 -4.07 29.76
N GLU A 20 -0.60 -4.65 29.51
CA GLU A 20 0.36 -4.14 28.52
C GLU A 20 -0.22 -4.21 27.10
N VAL A 21 -0.93 -5.25 26.75
CA VAL A 21 -1.63 -5.38 25.45
C VAL A 21 -2.77 -4.37 25.35
N GLU A 22 -3.58 -4.18 26.39
CA GLU A 22 -4.62 -3.14 26.41
C GLU A 22 -4.05 -1.72 26.35
N GLU A 23 -2.95 -1.44 27.06
CA GLU A 23 -2.26 -0.14 26.95
C GLU A 23 -1.61 0.07 25.58
N SER A 24 -1.06 -0.98 24.99
CA SER A 24 -0.52 -0.94 23.63
C SER A 24 -1.64 -0.74 22.61
N LEU A 25 -2.80 -1.36 22.78
CA LEU A 25 -4.00 -1.17 21.97
C LEU A 25 -4.62 0.23 22.18
N LYS A 26 -4.51 0.81 23.36
CA LYS A 26 -4.93 2.20 23.64
C LYS A 26 -3.95 3.24 23.12
N LYS A 27 -2.66 2.91 23.02
CA LYS A 27 -1.62 3.75 22.38
C LYS A 27 -1.72 3.72 20.84
N LEU A 28 -2.29 2.69 20.26
CA LEU A 28 -2.79 2.65 18.90
C LEU A 28 -4.11 3.43 18.86
N LYS A 29 -4.05 4.76 19.08
CA LYS A 29 -5.25 5.60 19.02
C LYS A 29 -5.85 5.51 17.62
N PRO A 30 -7.13 5.10 17.50
CA PRO A 30 -7.83 5.03 16.22
C PRO A 30 -7.91 6.37 15.49
N GLU A 31 -7.87 7.47 16.22
CA GLU A 31 -8.21 8.80 15.74
C GLU A 31 -7.31 9.36 14.63
N GLN A 32 -6.03 8.95 14.52
CA GLN A 32 -5.12 9.46 13.48
C GLN A 32 -5.01 8.55 12.25
N SER A 33 -5.20 7.24 12.43
CA SER A 33 -5.30 6.32 11.29
C SER A 33 -6.66 6.42 10.60
N ASP A 34 -7.72 6.79 11.33
CA ASP A 34 -9.07 6.91 10.80
C ASP A 34 -9.22 8.06 9.82
N ASP A 35 -8.53 9.19 10.01
CA ASP A 35 -8.61 10.35 9.10
C ASP A 35 -8.01 10.06 7.73
N ILE A 36 -6.82 9.48 7.65
CA ILE A 36 -6.19 9.13 6.37
C ILE A 36 -6.96 7.99 5.70
N LEU A 37 -7.44 7.02 6.47
CA LEU A 37 -8.24 5.92 5.95
C LEU A 37 -9.57 6.43 5.40
N SER A 38 -10.25 7.32 6.11
CA SER A 38 -11.49 7.95 5.65
C SER A 38 -11.25 8.75 4.36
N GLY A 39 -10.21 9.57 4.32
CA GLY A 39 -9.86 10.34 3.12
C GLY A 39 -9.50 9.46 1.92
N MET A 40 -8.78 8.36 2.13
CA MET A 40 -8.48 7.39 1.07
C MET A 40 -9.73 6.63 0.62
N SER A 41 -10.62 6.29 1.53
CA SER A 41 -11.89 5.63 1.21
C SER A 41 -12.82 6.55 0.41
N ASP A 42 -12.90 7.83 0.78
CA ASP A 42 -13.66 8.82 0.02
C ASP A 42 -13.08 9.01 -1.40
N ALA A 43 -11.75 9.04 -1.52
CA ALA A 43 -11.08 9.10 -2.82
C ALA A 43 -11.32 7.84 -3.69
N ALA A 44 -11.62 6.71 -3.05
CA ALA A 44 -11.87 5.45 -3.74
C ALA A 44 -13.32 5.29 -4.22
N GLU A 45 -14.31 6.02 -3.65
CA GLU A 45 -15.75 5.81 -3.91
C GLU A 45 -16.14 5.84 -5.38
N ASP A 46 -15.54 6.74 -6.17
CA ASP A 46 -15.83 6.90 -7.60
C ASP A 46 -14.73 6.30 -8.51
N THR A 47 -13.88 5.42 -7.97
CA THR A 47 -12.74 4.87 -8.69
C THR A 47 -12.64 3.36 -8.49
N ASP A 48 -11.82 2.71 -9.29
CA ASP A 48 -11.50 1.27 -9.12
C ASP A 48 -10.46 1.00 -8.02
N MET A 49 -10.14 1.99 -7.20
CA MET A 49 -9.22 1.83 -6.07
C MET A 49 -9.85 0.98 -4.98
N THR A 50 -9.03 0.16 -4.34
CA THR A 50 -9.38 -0.55 -3.10
C THR A 50 -8.45 -0.13 -1.98
N VAL A 51 -8.99 -0.02 -0.76
CA VAL A 51 -8.23 0.36 0.44
C VAL A 51 -8.33 -0.77 1.45
N GLU A 52 -7.18 -1.25 1.91
CA GLU A 52 -7.07 -2.29 2.92
C GLU A 52 -6.18 -1.80 4.07
N THR A 53 -6.59 -2.08 5.30
CA THR A 53 -5.82 -1.71 6.49
C THR A 53 -5.34 -2.93 7.24
N SER A 54 -4.14 -2.83 7.78
CA SER A 54 -3.59 -3.71 8.78
C SER A 54 -3.10 -2.88 9.98
N ALA A 55 -2.61 -3.53 11.04
CA ALA A 55 -2.24 -2.88 12.30
C ALA A 55 -1.28 -1.68 12.16
N SER A 56 -0.41 -1.66 11.13
CA SER A 56 0.63 -0.64 10.94
C SER A 56 0.67 -0.04 9.54
N LYS A 57 -0.16 -0.53 8.62
CA LYS A 57 -0.09 -0.16 7.20
C LYS A 57 -1.47 0.05 6.59
N ILE A 58 -1.55 1.01 5.70
CA ILE A 58 -2.69 1.20 4.80
C ILE A 58 -2.19 0.87 3.39
N VAL A 59 -2.88 -0.02 2.71
CA VAL A 59 -2.56 -0.39 1.32
C VAL A 59 -3.68 0.09 0.41
N VAL A 60 -3.33 0.99 -0.51
CA VAL A 60 -4.22 1.44 -1.56
C VAL A 60 -3.81 0.76 -2.85
N ARG A 61 -4.71 -0.02 -3.44
CA ARG A 61 -4.48 -0.72 -4.70
C ARG A 61 -5.20 -0.03 -5.84
N VAL A 62 -4.48 0.21 -6.91
CA VAL A 62 -4.99 0.84 -8.12
C VAL A 62 -4.77 -0.11 -9.30
N PRO A 63 -5.82 -0.46 -10.07
CA PRO A 63 -5.64 -1.26 -11.28
C PRO A 63 -4.68 -0.59 -12.26
N GLY A 64 -3.79 -1.37 -12.86
CA GLY A 64 -2.83 -0.85 -13.83
C GLY A 64 -3.49 -0.16 -15.02
N ALA A 65 -4.64 -0.67 -15.47
CA ALA A 65 -5.43 -0.09 -16.56
C ALA A 65 -5.98 1.32 -16.25
N SER A 66 -6.15 1.67 -14.98
CA SER A 66 -6.55 3.01 -14.54
C SER A 66 -5.42 4.05 -14.68
N LEU A 67 -4.18 3.60 -14.76
CA LEU A 67 -2.99 4.45 -14.78
C LEU A 67 -2.26 4.43 -16.12
N PHE A 68 -2.16 3.26 -16.77
CA PHE A 68 -1.32 3.04 -17.93
C PHE A 68 -2.05 2.27 -19.04
N LYS A 69 -1.65 2.51 -20.26
CA LYS A 69 -1.98 1.62 -21.38
C LYS A 69 -1.21 0.31 -21.27
N PRO A 70 -1.72 -0.82 -21.85
CA PRO A 70 -1.02 -2.09 -21.84
C PRO A 70 0.44 -1.96 -22.31
N GLY A 71 1.37 -2.55 -21.55
CA GLY A 71 2.79 -2.56 -21.87
C GLY A 71 3.51 -1.21 -21.79
N GLN A 72 2.87 -0.17 -21.29
CA GLN A 72 3.43 1.18 -21.19
C GLN A 72 3.60 1.62 -19.74
N ALA A 73 4.49 2.58 -19.52
CA ALA A 73 4.75 3.18 -18.20
C ALA A 73 4.56 4.71 -18.19
N ASP A 74 3.91 5.26 -19.22
CA ASP A 74 3.50 6.66 -19.25
C ASP A 74 2.10 6.80 -18.66
N LEU A 75 1.94 7.70 -17.69
CA LEU A 75 0.66 7.96 -17.05
C LEU A 75 -0.36 8.53 -18.04
N GLN A 76 -1.54 7.94 -18.07
CA GLN A 76 -2.67 8.45 -18.84
C GLN A 76 -3.24 9.72 -18.22
N LEU A 77 -3.82 10.60 -19.02
CA LEU A 77 -4.49 11.80 -18.52
C LEU A 77 -5.59 11.49 -17.52
N LYS A 78 -6.35 10.43 -17.75
CA LYS A 78 -7.41 9.97 -16.83
C LYS A 78 -6.91 9.56 -15.45
N ALA A 79 -5.62 9.24 -15.31
CA ALA A 79 -5.02 8.86 -14.03
C ALA A 79 -4.79 10.05 -13.09
N ARG A 80 -4.74 11.27 -13.62
CA ARG A 80 -4.37 12.46 -12.85
C ARG A 80 -5.32 12.76 -11.71
N SER A 81 -6.62 12.74 -11.94
CA SER A 81 -7.61 13.04 -10.90
C SER A 81 -7.56 12.02 -9.75
N LEU A 82 -7.37 10.74 -10.07
CA LEU A 82 -7.21 9.67 -9.10
C LEU A 82 -5.93 9.88 -8.27
N LEU A 83 -4.80 10.11 -8.93
CA LEU A 83 -3.53 10.33 -8.24
C LEU A 83 -3.53 11.64 -7.42
N ASP A 84 -4.14 12.70 -7.89
CA ASP A 84 -4.28 13.96 -7.17
C ASP A 84 -5.07 13.78 -5.87
N ALA A 85 -6.10 12.94 -5.87
CA ALA A 85 -6.87 12.60 -4.67
C ALA A 85 -6.00 11.85 -3.64
N VAL A 86 -5.20 10.88 -4.08
CA VAL A 86 -4.25 10.16 -3.21
C VAL A 86 -3.19 11.09 -2.65
N ILE A 87 -2.59 11.94 -3.49
CA ILE A 87 -1.57 12.93 -3.08
C ILE A 87 -2.12 13.89 -2.03
N LYS A 88 -3.35 14.36 -2.20
CA LYS A 88 -4.00 15.25 -1.24
C LYS A 88 -4.03 14.64 0.17
N GLU A 89 -4.39 13.36 0.27
CA GLU A 89 -4.41 12.67 1.56
C GLU A 89 -3.00 12.42 2.10
N VAL A 90 -2.07 12.00 1.26
CA VAL A 90 -0.65 11.82 1.63
C VAL A 90 -0.03 13.10 2.19
N ASN A 91 -0.32 14.24 1.57
CA ASN A 91 0.23 15.54 2.01
C ASN A 91 -0.39 16.05 3.32
N LYS A 92 -1.62 15.64 3.66
CA LYS A 92 -2.22 15.95 4.97
C LYS A 92 -1.61 15.14 6.12
N HIS A 93 -0.95 14.01 5.81
CA HIS A 93 -0.45 13.06 6.78
C HIS A 93 1.07 12.85 6.62
N PRO A 94 1.90 13.86 6.97
CA PRO A 94 3.35 13.80 6.77
C PRO A 94 4.06 12.73 7.61
N GLU A 95 3.39 12.17 8.61
CA GLU A 95 3.89 11.07 9.46
C GLU A 95 3.96 9.72 8.75
N TYR A 96 3.40 9.60 7.55
CA TYR A 96 3.44 8.36 6.77
C TYR A 96 4.53 8.39 5.71
N LYS A 97 5.27 7.30 5.60
CA LYS A 97 6.05 6.96 4.41
C LYS A 97 5.16 6.30 3.37
N VAL A 98 5.48 6.52 2.12
CA VAL A 98 4.72 6.00 0.97
C VAL A 98 5.63 5.14 0.11
N HIS A 99 5.34 3.84 0.08
CA HIS A 99 6.05 2.89 -0.78
C HIS A 99 5.18 2.58 -2.00
N ILE A 100 5.62 3.00 -3.17
CA ILE A 100 4.92 2.77 -4.43
C ILE A 100 5.46 1.48 -5.03
N GLN A 101 4.57 0.51 -5.26
CA GLN A 101 4.92 -0.82 -5.72
C GLN A 101 4.21 -1.14 -7.03
N GLY A 102 5.01 -1.47 -8.05
CA GLY A 102 4.50 -1.93 -9.34
C GLY A 102 4.44 -3.46 -9.39
N HIS A 103 3.31 -3.99 -9.87
CA HIS A 103 3.08 -5.42 -10.02
C HIS A 103 2.51 -5.72 -11.41
N THR A 104 2.91 -6.86 -11.98
CA THR A 104 2.42 -7.36 -13.26
C THR A 104 1.72 -8.72 -13.09
N ASP A 105 1.03 -9.16 -14.15
CA ASP A 105 0.71 -10.58 -14.29
C ASP A 105 1.96 -11.37 -14.76
N ASP A 106 1.81 -12.67 -15.01
CA ASP A 106 2.90 -13.54 -15.43
C ASP A 106 3.06 -13.61 -16.96
N GLU A 107 2.27 -12.87 -17.73
CA GLU A 107 2.45 -12.82 -19.18
C GLU A 107 3.79 -12.12 -19.50
N PRO A 108 4.68 -12.79 -20.25
CA PRO A 108 5.96 -12.22 -20.59
C PRO A 108 5.80 -10.94 -21.42
N ILE A 109 6.62 -9.94 -21.13
CA ILE A 109 6.81 -8.77 -21.98
C ILE A 109 8.23 -8.79 -22.54
N SER A 110 8.39 -8.41 -23.79
CA SER A 110 9.70 -8.22 -24.41
C SER A 110 9.57 -7.14 -25.45
N THR A 111 9.83 -5.92 -25.05
CA THR A 111 9.86 -4.74 -25.91
C THR A 111 11.24 -4.10 -25.84
N GLU A 112 11.57 -3.22 -26.78
CA GLU A 112 12.82 -2.47 -26.74
C GLU A 112 12.96 -1.67 -25.43
N LYS A 113 11.87 -1.07 -24.96
CA LYS A 113 11.85 -0.26 -23.74
C LYS A 113 11.80 -1.11 -22.47
N PHE A 114 11.10 -2.23 -22.53
CA PHE A 114 10.91 -3.14 -21.37
C PHE A 114 11.25 -4.57 -21.74
N PRO A 115 12.49 -4.99 -21.50
CA PRO A 115 12.92 -6.36 -21.79
C PRO A 115 12.16 -7.42 -20.99
N THR A 116 11.79 -7.10 -19.74
CA THR A 116 11.06 -8.00 -18.85
C THR A 116 10.02 -7.23 -18.01
N ASN A 117 9.20 -7.95 -17.26
CA ASN A 117 8.25 -7.38 -16.32
C ASN A 117 8.92 -6.63 -15.15
N TRP A 118 10.18 -6.90 -14.88
CA TRP A 118 10.95 -6.16 -13.87
C TRP A 118 11.12 -4.69 -14.26
N GLU A 119 11.54 -4.43 -15.48
CA GLU A 119 11.72 -3.05 -15.97
C GLU A 119 10.39 -2.33 -16.12
N LEU A 120 9.35 -3.03 -16.61
CA LEU A 120 8.01 -2.45 -16.72
C LEU A 120 7.44 -2.04 -15.37
N SER A 121 7.46 -2.93 -14.40
CA SER A 121 6.91 -2.67 -13.05
C SER A 121 7.69 -1.58 -12.32
N SER A 122 9.01 -1.57 -12.43
CA SER A 122 9.87 -0.55 -11.83
C SER A 122 9.64 0.82 -12.47
N SER A 123 9.52 0.88 -13.79
CA SER A 123 9.25 2.12 -14.52
C SER A 123 7.88 2.70 -14.21
N ARG A 124 6.87 1.85 -14.04
CA ARG A 124 5.53 2.27 -13.63
C ARG A 124 5.51 2.86 -12.22
N ALA A 125 6.14 2.19 -11.27
CA ALA A 125 6.27 2.71 -9.90
C ALA A 125 7.02 4.04 -9.87
N THR A 126 8.09 4.17 -10.63
CA THR A 126 8.87 5.41 -10.73
C THR A 126 8.08 6.55 -11.39
N ALA A 127 7.29 6.26 -12.42
CA ALA A 127 6.45 7.26 -13.07
C ALA A 127 5.42 7.86 -12.11
N VAL A 128 4.82 7.02 -11.25
CA VAL A 128 3.89 7.47 -10.20
C VAL A 128 4.62 8.29 -9.14
N LEU A 129 5.77 7.83 -8.67
CA LEU A 129 6.59 8.58 -7.69
C LEU A 129 6.95 9.97 -8.20
N ARG A 130 7.41 10.08 -9.44
CA ARG A 130 7.75 11.36 -10.04
C ARG A 130 6.55 12.30 -10.12
N TYR A 131 5.39 11.77 -10.48
CA TYR A 131 4.15 12.55 -10.48
C TYR A 131 3.82 13.10 -9.09
N PHE A 132 3.98 12.30 -8.04
CA PHE A 132 3.76 12.72 -6.65
C PHE A 132 4.72 13.84 -6.24
N VAL A 133 6.01 13.68 -6.55
CA VAL A 133 7.02 14.70 -6.25
C VAL A 133 6.74 16.00 -7.01
N ASP A 134 6.37 15.92 -8.27
CA ASP A 134 6.00 17.09 -9.09
C ASP A 134 4.76 17.83 -8.53
N LYS A 135 3.92 17.12 -7.78
CA LYS A 135 2.74 17.66 -7.11
C LYS A 135 2.99 18.06 -5.64
N GLY A 136 4.23 18.10 -5.21
CA GLY A 136 4.64 18.59 -3.90
C GLY A 136 4.76 17.56 -2.79
N ALA A 137 4.72 16.27 -3.10
CA ALA A 137 5.05 15.25 -2.11
C ALA A 137 6.55 15.27 -1.80
N GLU A 138 6.90 15.06 -0.53
CA GLU A 138 8.28 15.07 -0.06
C GLU A 138 9.03 13.81 -0.52
N PRO A 139 10.12 13.93 -1.32
CA PRO A 139 10.83 12.77 -1.85
C PRO A 139 11.38 11.82 -0.79
N GLU A 140 11.79 12.36 0.36
CA GLU A 140 12.37 11.60 1.47
C GLU A 140 11.39 10.59 2.11
N ARG A 141 10.10 10.80 1.88
CA ARG A 141 9.03 9.93 2.38
C ARG A 141 8.68 8.81 1.40
N MET A 142 9.29 8.79 0.21
CA MET A 142 8.79 7.98 -0.90
C MET A 142 9.83 6.98 -1.38
N THR A 143 9.35 5.79 -1.73
CA THR A 143 10.10 4.78 -2.48
C THR A 143 9.29 4.27 -3.66
N ALA A 144 9.97 3.78 -4.68
CA ALA A 144 9.36 3.10 -5.82
C ALA A 144 10.06 1.76 -6.04
N THR A 145 9.29 0.69 -6.13
CA THR A 145 9.79 -0.67 -6.29
C THR A 145 8.99 -1.43 -7.34
N GLY A 146 9.66 -2.12 -8.24
CA GLY A 146 9.05 -3.07 -9.17
C GLY A 146 9.20 -4.49 -8.65
N TYR A 147 8.10 -5.23 -8.61
CA TYR A 147 8.07 -6.62 -8.15
C TYR A 147 7.80 -7.62 -9.29
N ALA A 148 7.61 -7.17 -10.52
CA ALA A 148 7.19 -8.02 -11.63
C ALA A 148 5.95 -8.86 -11.24
N ASP A 149 5.94 -10.15 -11.52
CA ASP A 149 4.85 -11.08 -11.26
C ASP A 149 5.00 -11.87 -9.95
N THR A 150 5.92 -11.46 -9.07
CA THR A 150 6.33 -12.25 -7.89
C THR A 150 5.32 -12.26 -6.74
N PHE A 151 4.36 -11.33 -6.70
CA PHE A 151 3.33 -11.23 -5.65
C PHE A 151 1.92 -11.21 -6.25
N PRO A 152 1.42 -12.33 -6.79
CA PRO A 152 0.09 -12.37 -7.36
C PRO A 152 -1.01 -12.28 -6.30
N LEU A 153 -2.08 -11.54 -6.59
CA LEU A 153 -3.32 -11.51 -5.80
C LEU A 153 -4.36 -12.49 -6.33
N GLY A 154 -4.36 -12.71 -7.64
CA GLY A 154 -5.27 -13.60 -8.32
C GLY A 154 -4.54 -14.66 -9.15
N ARG A 155 -5.32 -15.57 -9.70
CA ARG A 155 -4.79 -16.62 -10.59
C ARG A 155 -4.39 -16.02 -11.94
N ASN A 156 -3.20 -16.33 -12.40
CA ASN A 156 -2.71 -15.88 -13.72
C ASN A 156 -3.31 -16.65 -14.90
N ASP A 157 -3.93 -17.80 -14.64
CA ASP A 157 -4.61 -18.63 -15.66
C ASP A 157 -6.00 -18.09 -16.05
N THR A 158 -6.50 -17.06 -15.37
CA THR A 158 -7.78 -16.42 -15.68
C THR A 158 -7.58 -14.92 -16.00
N ALA A 159 -8.39 -14.39 -16.91
CA ALA A 159 -8.35 -12.97 -17.25
C ALA A 159 -8.66 -12.05 -16.04
N PRO A 160 -9.69 -12.33 -15.21
CA PRO A 160 -9.93 -11.55 -14.00
C PRO A 160 -8.78 -11.62 -12.98
N GLY A 161 -8.15 -12.77 -12.83
CA GLY A 161 -6.99 -12.95 -11.94
C GLY A 161 -5.79 -12.15 -12.41
N ARG A 162 -5.47 -12.19 -13.71
CA ARG A 162 -4.40 -11.36 -14.29
C ARG A 162 -4.67 -9.88 -14.11
N ALA A 163 -5.91 -9.44 -14.28
CA ALA A 163 -6.30 -8.04 -14.07
C ALA A 163 -6.05 -7.57 -12.64
N LYS A 164 -6.31 -8.42 -11.63
CA LYS A 164 -5.98 -8.13 -10.22
C LYS A 164 -4.47 -8.04 -9.98
N ASN A 165 -3.68 -8.80 -10.72
CA ASN A 165 -2.23 -8.83 -10.57
C ASN A 165 -1.58 -7.58 -11.19
N ARG A 166 -2.10 -7.06 -12.30
CA ARG A 166 -1.66 -5.81 -12.93
C ARG A 166 -2.13 -4.60 -12.12
N ARG A 167 -1.32 -4.15 -11.18
CA ARG A 167 -1.68 -3.07 -10.24
C ARG A 167 -0.49 -2.24 -9.80
N VAL A 168 -0.78 -1.08 -9.27
CA VAL A 168 0.14 -0.31 -8.44
C VAL A 168 -0.44 -0.25 -7.02
N GLU A 169 0.40 -0.52 -6.04
CA GLU A 169 0.05 -0.40 -4.63
C GLU A 169 0.77 0.79 -4.01
N PHE A 170 0.03 1.56 -3.22
CA PHE A 170 0.58 2.56 -2.32
C PHE A 170 0.53 1.99 -0.92
N VAL A 171 1.69 1.66 -0.36
CA VAL A 171 1.80 1.17 1.00
C VAL A 171 2.17 2.35 1.90
N LEU A 172 1.22 2.78 2.71
CA LEU A 172 1.40 3.86 3.68
C LEU A 172 1.81 3.26 5.01
N GLU A 173 2.98 3.62 5.47
CA GLU A 173 3.57 3.12 6.72
C GLU A 173 3.91 4.28 7.63
N LYS A 174 3.38 4.23 8.87
CA LYS A 174 3.68 5.25 9.86
C LYS A 174 5.05 5.02 10.46
N GLU A 175 5.90 6.04 10.45
CA GLU A 175 7.13 6.01 11.21
C GLU A 175 6.84 6.11 12.73
N ASN A 176 7.46 5.21 13.48
CA ASN A 176 7.41 5.22 14.96
C ASN A 176 8.41 6.23 15.53
#